data_03c44034d5dd54831165f17fe06cc6be
#
_entry.id   03c44034d5dd54831165f17fe06cc6be
#
_cell.length_a   1.000
_cell.length_b   1.000
_cell.length_c   1.000
_cell.angle_alpha   90.00
_cell.angle_beta   90.00
_cell.angle_gamma   90.00
#
_symmetry.space_group_name_H-M   'P 1'
#
loop_
_entity.id
_entity.type
_entity.pdbx_description
1 polymer ?
#
loop_
_entity_poly.entity_id
_entity_poly.type
_entity_poly.pdbx_seq_one_letter_code
_entity_poly.pdbx_strand_id
1 'polypeptide(L)'
;MKNFVTRSITAIIGIILLYFIIVNGGIYLSLALLFLSLVGIYEIKNCFKNINISINAYLLYIFTIILFLIRSVESLSVLKNFEYLFILIIMLISFVLDLDINRNMDDSVYTVFSYIYIPVIFDLLYKMDKMHLVLVFIMAFATDTFAYLVGVTMGKHKLIPSISPKKSVEGAIGGILGAVLLGSLWIKYNSINLDILTIIFLVFTSISSQLGDLIASKIKRVSGIKDYGNIFPGHGGVLDRFDSILNVTVIIFIFSKVMEVL
;
A
#
# COMPACT_ATOMS: atom_id res chain seq x y z
N MET A 1 -0.15 -28.53 10.42
CA MET A 1 -1.03 -27.95 11.45
C MET A 1 -0.44 -26.70 12.12
N LYS A 2 0.80 -26.72 12.65
CA LYS A 2 1.43 -25.53 13.31
C LYS A 2 1.35 -24.25 12.45
N ASN A 3 1.68 -24.32 11.16
CA ASN A 3 1.63 -23.16 10.25
C ASN A 3 0.24 -22.57 10.03
N PHE A 4 -0.82 -23.38 10.06
CA PHE A 4 -2.18 -22.90 9.92
C PHE A 4 -2.64 -22.15 11.17
N VAL A 5 -2.40 -22.72 12.35
CA VAL A 5 -2.75 -22.08 13.64
C VAL A 5 -2.02 -20.74 13.80
N THR A 6 -0.70 -20.70 13.52
CA THR A 6 0.07 -19.44 13.58
C THR A 6 -0.52 -18.38 12.64
N ARG A 7 -0.85 -18.76 11.40
CA ARG A 7 -1.48 -17.83 10.45
C ARG A 7 -2.82 -17.31 10.93
N SER A 8 -3.69 -18.17 11.43
CA SER A 8 -5.01 -17.75 11.95
C SER A 8 -4.88 -16.79 13.13
N ILE A 9 -3.97 -17.07 14.07
CA ILE A 9 -3.73 -16.19 15.22
C ILE A 9 -3.21 -14.82 14.77
N THR A 10 -2.21 -14.77 13.89
CA THR A 10 -1.66 -13.49 13.40
C THR A 10 -2.69 -12.68 12.61
N ALA A 11 -3.55 -13.34 11.83
CA ALA A 11 -4.63 -12.66 11.11
C ALA A 11 -5.67 -12.06 12.08
N ILE A 12 -6.10 -12.80 13.10
CA ILE A 12 -7.06 -12.31 14.10
C ILE A 12 -6.47 -11.10 14.86
N ILE A 13 -5.23 -11.22 15.34
CA ILE A 13 -4.54 -10.11 16.04
C ILE A 13 -4.43 -8.90 15.11
N GLY A 14 -4.06 -9.11 13.85
CA GLY A 14 -3.96 -8.04 12.86
C GLY A 14 -5.28 -7.31 12.62
N ILE A 15 -6.39 -8.05 12.50
CA ILE A 15 -7.74 -7.47 12.33
C ILE A 15 -8.17 -6.67 13.56
N ILE A 16 -7.95 -7.21 14.77
CA ILE A 16 -8.28 -6.50 16.03
C ILE A 16 -7.46 -5.21 16.15
N LEU A 17 -6.16 -5.27 15.87
CA LEU A 17 -5.28 -4.11 15.91
C LEU A 17 -5.69 -3.07 14.86
N LEU A 18 -5.97 -3.49 13.63
CA LEU A 18 -6.44 -2.62 12.56
C LEU A 18 -7.75 -1.92 12.95
N TYR A 19 -8.72 -2.67 13.48
CA TYR A 19 -9.97 -2.11 13.96
C TYR A 19 -9.74 -1.06 15.06
N PHE A 20 -8.90 -1.38 16.06
CA PHE A 20 -8.54 -0.45 17.14
C PHE A 20 -7.92 0.83 16.60
N ILE A 21 -6.97 0.73 15.66
CA ILE A 21 -6.28 1.88 15.05
C ILE A 21 -7.27 2.75 14.26
N ILE A 22 -8.15 2.15 13.45
CA ILE A 22 -9.12 2.89 12.63
C ILE A 22 -10.18 3.58 13.52
N VAL A 23 -10.64 2.93 14.58
CA VAL A 23 -11.66 3.51 15.48
C VAL A 23 -11.12 4.72 16.23
N ASN A 24 -9.90 4.63 16.76
CA ASN A 24 -9.29 5.70 17.53
C ASN A 24 -8.69 6.81 16.64
N GLY A 25 -8.16 6.46 15.45
CA GLY A 25 -7.58 7.44 14.52
C GLY A 25 -6.41 8.24 15.11
N GLY A 26 -6.26 9.48 14.65
CA GLY A 26 -5.33 10.47 15.22
C GLY A 26 -3.90 9.93 15.42
N ILE A 27 -3.38 10.06 16.65
CA ILE A 27 -2.01 9.65 16.99
C ILE A 27 -1.78 8.14 16.83
N TYR A 28 -2.79 7.31 17.12
CA TYR A 28 -2.66 5.85 16.96
C TYR A 28 -2.48 5.46 15.50
N LEU A 29 -3.22 6.09 14.60
CA LEU A 29 -3.09 5.90 13.16
C LEU A 29 -1.72 6.40 12.67
N SER A 30 -1.30 7.60 13.10
CA SER A 30 0.00 8.16 12.74
C SER A 30 1.16 7.26 13.15
N LEU A 31 1.17 6.78 14.39
CA LEU A 31 2.22 5.90 14.90
C LEU A 31 2.24 4.53 14.19
N ALA A 32 1.06 3.99 13.90
CA ALA A 32 0.95 2.73 13.15
C ALA A 32 1.51 2.89 11.72
N LEU A 33 1.12 3.95 11.01
CA LEU A 33 1.60 4.22 9.65
C LEU A 33 3.09 4.57 9.63
N LEU A 34 3.60 5.29 10.63
CA LEU A 34 5.03 5.50 10.82
C LEU A 34 5.77 4.16 10.96
N PHE A 35 5.31 3.30 11.85
CA PHE A 35 5.92 1.97 12.05
C PHE A 35 5.93 1.15 10.76
N LEU A 36 4.78 1.07 10.07
CA LEU A 36 4.66 0.35 8.79
C LEU A 36 5.59 0.94 7.72
N SER A 37 5.71 2.26 7.66
CA SER A 37 6.62 2.95 6.72
C SER A 37 8.09 2.63 7.00
N LEU A 38 8.52 2.68 8.27
CA LEU A 38 9.91 2.38 8.63
C LEU A 38 10.28 0.94 8.33
N VAL A 39 9.39 0.00 8.65
CA VAL A 39 9.58 -1.42 8.29
C VAL A 39 9.56 -1.62 6.79
N GLY A 40 8.64 -1.00 6.06
CA GLY A 40 8.56 -1.08 4.60
C GLY A 40 9.83 -0.55 3.93
N ILE A 41 10.41 0.56 4.41
CA ILE A 41 11.71 1.07 3.94
C ILE A 41 12.82 0.03 4.18
N TYR A 42 12.84 -0.59 5.35
CA TYR A 42 13.82 -1.64 5.64
C TYR A 42 13.69 -2.83 4.69
N GLU A 43 12.46 -3.28 4.42
CA GLU A 43 12.16 -4.39 3.53
C GLU A 43 12.56 -4.08 2.07
N ILE A 44 12.18 -2.90 1.55
CA ILE A 44 12.49 -2.51 0.17
C ILE A 44 14.01 -2.28 -0.01
N LYS A 45 14.71 -1.74 1.00
CA LYS A 45 16.17 -1.62 1.01
C LYS A 45 16.83 -2.98 0.82
N ASN A 46 16.43 -3.97 1.60
CA ASN A 46 17.00 -5.32 1.51
C ASN A 46 16.66 -5.98 0.18
N CYS A 47 15.46 -5.74 -0.35
CA CYS A 47 15.03 -6.21 -1.65
C CYS A 47 15.95 -5.66 -2.77
N PHE A 48 16.19 -4.35 -2.82
CA PHE A 48 16.99 -3.71 -3.86
C PHE A 48 18.49 -4.01 -3.74
N LYS A 49 18.98 -4.26 -2.52
CA LYS A 49 20.36 -4.70 -2.32
C LYS A 49 20.69 -5.98 -3.10
N ASN A 50 19.74 -6.88 -3.30
CA ASN A 50 19.94 -8.11 -4.04
C ASN A 50 20.17 -7.90 -5.55
N ILE A 51 19.85 -6.73 -6.08
CA ILE A 51 20.10 -6.32 -7.47
C ILE A 51 21.15 -5.20 -7.55
N ASN A 52 22.02 -5.11 -6.53
CA ASN A 52 23.12 -4.16 -6.42
C ASN A 52 22.68 -2.68 -6.45
N ILE A 53 21.48 -2.38 -5.97
CA ILE A 53 20.98 -1.01 -5.79
C ILE A 53 21.03 -0.65 -4.31
N SER A 54 21.66 0.49 -3.99
CA SER A 54 21.91 0.97 -2.63
C SER A 54 21.09 2.22 -2.32
N ILE A 55 19.81 2.05 -1.95
CA ILE A 55 18.98 3.19 -1.56
C ILE A 55 19.48 3.86 -0.28
N ASN A 56 19.35 5.19 -0.19
CA ASN A 56 19.72 5.95 1.00
C ASN A 56 18.63 5.86 2.07
N ALA A 57 18.57 4.72 2.77
CA ALA A 57 17.54 4.46 3.77
C ALA A 57 17.59 5.43 4.98
N TYR A 58 18.76 5.95 5.36
CA TYR A 58 18.86 6.92 6.45
C TYR A 58 18.12 8.21 6.12
N LEU A 59 18.29 8.71 4.90
CA LEU A 59 17.56 9.86 4.41
C LEU A 59 16.04 9.59 4.47
N LEU A 60 15.60 8.43 3.98
CA LEU A 60 14.20 8.05 4.00
C LEU A 60 13.63 7.96 5.42
N TYR A 61 14.37 7.38 6.37
CA TYR A 61 13.93 7.30 7.77
C TYR A 61 13.73 8.69 8.39
N ILE A 62 14.69 9.60 8.19
CA ILE A 62 14.62 10.96 8.74
C ILE A 62 13.38 11.67 8.21
N PHE A 63 13.18 11.71 6.89
CA PHE A 63 12.04 12.41 6.29
C PHE A 63 10.71 11.74 6.61
N THR A 64 10.67 10.42 6.77
CA THR A 64 9.46 9.69 7.20
C THR A 64 9.08 10.05 8.63
N ILE A 65 10.04 10.08 9.55
CA ILE A 65 9.81 10.48 10.94
C ILE A 65 9.29 11.93 10.99
N ILE A 66 9.93 12.85 10.27
CA ILE A 66 9.49 14.25 10.20
C ILE A 66 8.07 14.35 9.65
N LEU A 67 7.75 13.63 8.57
CA LEU A 67 6.43 13.62 7.94
C LEU A 67 5.34 13.25 8.97
N PHE A 68 5.50 12.15 9.67
CA PHE A 68 4.50 11.68 10.63
C PHE A 68 4.49 12.47 11.95
N LEU A 69 5.60 13.09 12.35
CA LEU A 69 5.63 14.06 13.46
C LEU A 69 4.80 15.30 13.13
N ILE A 70 4.94 15.85 11.92
CA ILE A 70 4.12 16.98 11.47
C ILE A 70 2.61 16.65 11.49
N ARG A 71 2.25 15.40 11.19
CA ARG A 71 0.86 14.93 11.26
C ARG A 71 0.34 14.83 12.69
N SER A 72 1.20 14.43 13.62
CA SER A 72 0.82 14.17 15.01
C SER A 72 0.75 15.42 15.88
N VAL A 73 1.44 16.50 15.51
CA VAL A 73 1.59 17.72 16.33
C VAL A 73 0.80 18.87 15.71
N GLU A 74 -0.22 19.35 16.42
CA GLU A 74 -1.10 20.44 15.94
C GLU A 74 -0.36 21.75 15.68
N SER A 75 0.62 22.09 16.52
CA SER A 75 1.44 23.31 16.35
C SER A 75 2.21 23.36 15.02
N LEU A 76 2.42 22.21 14.38
CA LEU A 76 3.07 22.09 13.08
C LEU A 76 2.09 22.07 11.90
N SER A 77 0.82 22.43 12.13
CA SER A 77 -0.24 22.40 11.09
C SER A 77 0.10 23.20 9.84
N VAL A 78 0.83 24.31 9.97
CA VAL A 78 1.29 25.13 8.84
C VAL A 78 2.19 24.32 7.89
N LEU A 79 2.96 23.37 8.41
CA LEU A 79 3.87 22.53 7.61
C LEU A 79 3.16 21.35 6.92
N LYS A 80 1.90 21.07 7.25
CA LYS A 80 1.14 19.94 6.65
C LYS A 80 0.99 20.06 5.12
N ASN A 81 1.08 21.25 4.58
CA ASN A 81 0.95 21.52 3.14
C ASN A 81 2.28 21.43 2.37
N PHE A 82 3.41 21.31 3.09
CA PHE A 82 4.74 21.30 2.50
C PHE A 82 5.34 19.91 2.29
N GLU A 83 4.56 18.86 2.46
CA GLU A 83 5.03 17.47 2.30
C GLU A 83 5.63 17.17 0.92
N TYR A 84 5.15 17.83 -0.14
CA TYR A 84 5.69 17.67 -1.49
C TYR A 84 7.14 18.15 -1.60
N LEU A 85 7.52 19.15 -0.77
CA LEU A 85 8.91 19.61 -0.72
C LEU A 85 9.85 18.53 -0.23
N PHE A 86 9.39 17.60 0.60
CA PHE A 86 10.22 16.48 1.07
C PHE A 86 10.65 15.58 -0.09
N ILE A 87 9.76 15.33 -1.04
CA ILE A 87 10.09 14.57 -2.25
C ILE A 87 11.18 15.30 -3.04
N LEU A 88 11.03 16.62 -3.24
CA LEU A 88 12.01 17.43 -3.96
C LEU A 88 13.36 17.49 -3.22
N ILE A 89 13.35 17.66 -1.91
CA ILE A 89 14.57 17.70 -1.09
C ILE A 89 15.28 16.34 -1.12
N ILE A 90 14.54 15.22 -0.96
CA ILE A 90 15.10 13.88 -1.06
C ILE A 90 15.72 13.65 -2.43
N MET A 91 15.01 14.05 -3.48
CA MET A 91 15.53 13.96 -4.86
C MET A 91 16.84 14.75 -5.02
N LEU A 92 16.85 16.02 -4.61
CA LEU A 92 18.03 16.86 -4.72
C LEU A 92 19.22 16.31 -3.91
N ILE A 93 19.00 15.93 -2.65
CA ILE A 93 20.07 15.36 -1.81
C ILE A 93 20.58 14.05 -2.42
N SER A 94 19.69 13.17 -2.89
CA SER A 94 20.08 11.90 -3.50
C SER A 94 20.95 12.11 -4.73
N PHE A 95 20.57 13.00 -5.64
CA PHE A 95 21.37 13.31 -6.82
C PHE A 95 22.70 13.98 -6.49
N VAL A 96 22.77 14.83 -5.45
CA VAL A 96 24.03 15.40 -4.96
C VAL A 96 24.97 14.30 -4.45
N LEU A 97 24.43 13.29 -3.77
CA LEU A 97 25.23 12.16 -3.30
C LEU A 97 25.74 11.28 -4.45
N ASP A 98 25.05 11.24 -5.59
CA ASP A 98 25.47 10.49 -6.78
C ASP A 98 26.55 11.23 -7.62
N LEU A 99 26.95 12.44 -7.21
CA LEU A 99 28.16 13.09 -7.77
C LEU A 99 29.44 12.34 -7.37
N ASP A 100 29.38 11.47 -6.36
CA ASP A 100 30.43 10.49 -6.09
C ASP A 100 30.44 9.44 -7.21
N ILE A 101 31.57 9.37 -7.94
CA ILE A 101 31.77 8.51 -9.11
C ILE A 101 31.59 7.00 -8.80
N ASN A 102 31.64 6.62 -7.53
CA ASN A 102 31.43 5.23 -7.08
C ASN A 102 29.97 4.86 -6.88
N ARG A 103 29.03 5.82 -7.04
CA ARG A 103 27.59 5.62 -6.94
C ARG A 103 26.94 5.54 -8.30
N ASN A 104 25.85 4.77 -8.38
CA ASN A 104 25.02 4.69 -9.56
C ASN A 104 23.84 5.66 -9.44
N MET A 105 23.51 6.36 -10.53
CA MET A 105 22.30 7.21 -10.56
C MET A 105 21.01 6.44 -10.24
N ASP A 106 21.00 5.13 -10.49
CA ASP A 106 19.89 4.24 -10.10
C ASP A 106 19.62 4.28 -8.60
N ASP A 107 20.64 4.43 -7.75
CA ASP A 107 20.51 4.48 -6.29
C ASP A 107 19.60 5.65 -5.86
N SER A 108 19.74 6.81 -6.49
CA SER A 108 18.89 7.99 -6.25
C SER A 108 17.48 7.79 -6.78
N VAL A 109 17.32 7.25 -7.99
CA VAL A 109 16.00 6.99 -8.57
C VAL A 109 15.20 6.02 -7.68
N TYR A 110 15.83 4.92 -7.25
CA TYR A 110 15.18 3.95 -6.36
C TYR A 110 14.99 4.49 -4.93
N THR A 111 15.81 5.43 -4.47
CA THR A 111 15.60 6.14 -3.20
C THR A 111 14.32 6.97 -3.25
N VAL A 112 14.17 7.81 -4.28
CA VAL A 112 12.96 8.63 -4.48
C VAL A 112 11.72 7.74 -4.69
N PHE A 113 11.84 6.72 -5.52
CA PHE A 113 10.77 5.73 -5.72
C PHE A 113 10.30 5.13 -4.38
N SER A 114 11.24 4.68 -3.55
CA SER A 114 10.92 4.06 -2.26
C SER A 114 10.20 5.00 -1.31
N TYR A 115 10.56 6.31 -1.33
CA TYR A 115 9.87 7.31 -0.51
C TYR A 115 8.43 7.54 -0.99
N ILE A 116 8.24 7.68 -2.28
CA ILE A 116 6.90 7.88 -2.86
C ILE A 116 6.05 6.63 -2.65
N TYR A 117 6.59 5.45 -2.92
CA TYR A 117 5.85 4.18 -2.88
C TYR A 117 5.43 3.75 -1.48
N ILE A 118 6.17 4.15 -0.42
CA ILE A 118 5.89 3.70 0.94
C ILE A 118 5.43 4.87 1.83
N PRO A 119 6.29 5.78 2.32
CA PRO A 119 5.86 6.82 3.25
C PRO A 119 4.77 7.74 2.73
N VAL A 120 4.88 8.18 1.47
CA VAL A 120 3.90 9.11 0.89
C VAL A 120 2.54 8.45 0.73
N ILE A 121 2.48 7.19 0.26
CA ILE A 121 1.20 6.49 0.13
C ILE A 121 0.59 6.18 1.51
N PHE A 122 1.40 5.81 2.51
CA PHE A 122 0.89 5.67 3.88
C PHE A 122 0.40 7.01 4.48
N ASP A 123 1.02 8.14 4.12
CA ASP A 123 0.55 9.46 4.51
C ASP A 123 -0.83 9.79 3.89
N LEU A 124 -1.12 9.31 2.66
CA LEU A 124 -2.45 9.46 2.08
C LEU A 124 -3.52 8.73 2.91
N LEU A 125 -3.23 7.56 3.50
CA LEU A 125 -4.15 6.89 4.44
C LEU A 125 -4.44 7.74 5.68
N TYR A 126 -3.44 8.44 6.21
CA TYR A 126 -3.63 9.34 7.34
C TYR A 126 -4.55 10.53 7.02
N LYS A 127 -4.49 11.02 5.78
CA LYS A 127 -5.28 12.18 5.31
C LYS A 127 -6.74 11.85 5.00
N MET A 128 -7.08 10.56 4.89
CA MET A 128 -8.45 10.14 4.61
C MET A 128 -9.32 10.24 5.86
N ASP A 129 -10.59 10.55 5.66
CA ASP A 129 -11.61 10.37 6.67
C ASP A 129 -11.83 8.86 6.94
N LYS A 130 -12.52 8.55 8.03
CA LYS A 130 -12.73 7.18 8.47
C LYS A 130 -13.49 6.33 7.44
N MET A 131 -14.44 6.92 6.73
CA MET A 131 -15.25 6.22 5.72
C MET A 131 -14.39 5.74 4.55
N HIS A 132 -13.58 6.63 3.97
CA HIS A 132 -12.67 6.30 2.88
C HIS A 132 -11.52 5.39 3.32
N LEU A 133 -11.00 5.58 4.54
CA LEU A 133 -9.99 4.70 5.11
C LEU A 133 -10.49 3.25 5.22
N VAL A 134 -11.71 3.01 5.70
CA VAL A 134 -12.31 1.68 5.76
C VAL A 134 -12.57 1.13 4.36
N LEU A 135 -13.01 1.99 3.41
CA LEU A 135 -13.24 1.59 2.02
C LEU A 135 -11.96 1.05 1.37
N VAL A 136 -10.77 1.61 1.67
CA VAL A 136 -9.49 1.08 1.18
C VAL A 136 -9.33 -0.40 1.56
N PHE A 137 -9.55 -0.74 2.83
CA PHE A 137 -9.41 -2.12 3.30
C PHE A 137 -10.49 -3.05 2.74
N ILE A 138 -11.75 -2.58 2.64
CA ILE A 138 -12.84 -3.35 2.02
C ILE A 138 -12.47 -3.68 0.58
N MET A 139 -12.06 -2.69 -0.22
CA MET A 139 -11.74 -2.88 -1.63
C MET A 139 -10.55 -3.83 -1.83
N ALA A 140 -9.47 -3.66 -1.06
CA ALA A 140 -8.30 -4.53 -1.17
C ALA A 140 -8.64 -5.97 -0.79
N PHE A 141 -9.21 -6.18 0.41
CA PHE A 141 -9.52 -7.53 0.90
C PHE A 141 -10.61 -8.22 0.09
N ALA A 142 -11.64 -7.49 -0.36
CA ALA A 142 -12.67 -8.04 -1.23
C ALA A 142 -12.09 -8.47 -2.58
N THR A 143 -11.28 -7.61 -3.22
CA THR A 143 -10.63 -7.94 -4.48
C THR A 143 -9.84 -9.24 -4.37
N ASP A 144 -8.96 -9.36 -3.36
CA ASP A 144 -8.10 -10.54 -3.18
C ASP A 144 -8.91 -11.80 -2.85
N THR A 145 -9.92 -11.66 -1.97
CA THR A 145 -10.76 -12.80 -1.56
C THR A 145 -11.58 -13.35 -2.72
N PHE A 146 -12.30 -12.48 -3.44
CA PHE A 146 -13.13 -12.93 -4.56
C PHE A 146 -12.29 -13.37 -5.76
N ALA A 147 -11.14 -12.72 -6.00
CA ALA A 147 -10.21 -13.18 -7.03
C ALA A 147 -9.67 -14.59 -6.71
N TYR A 148 -9.36 -14.87 -5.45
CA TYR A 148 -8.95 -16.21 -5.03
C TYR A 148 -10.08 -17.24 -5.16
N LEU A 149 -11.28 -16.95 -4.64
CA LEU A 149 -12.42 -17.88 -4.66
C LEU A 149 -12.83 -18.25 -6.10
N VAL A 150 -13.02 -17.24 -6.96
CA VAL A 150 -13.39 -17.46 -8.36
C VAL A 150 -12.22 -18.09 -9.12
N GLY A 151 -10.98 -17.67 -8.85
CA GLY A 151 -9.80 -18.21 -9.49
C GLY A 151 -9.56 -19.69 -9.21
N VAL A 152 -9.86 -20.17 -7.98
CA VAL A 152 -9.74 -21.59 -7.60
C VAL A 152 -10.87 -22.43 -8.19
N THR A 153 -12.10 -21.90 -8.23
CA THR A 153 -13.30 -22.65 -8.66
C THR A 153 -13.49 -22.63 -10.17
N MET A 154 -13.21 -21.51 -10.84
CA MET A 154 -13.55 -21.29 -12.26
C MET A 154 -12.35 -20.89 -13.11
N GLY A 155 -11.15 -20.70 -12.53
CA GLY A 155 -9.98 -20.18 -13.24
C GLY A 155 -9.43 -21.19 -14.29
N LYS A 156 -9.46 -20.79 -15.55
CA LYS A 156 -8.96 -21.58 -16.69
C LYS A 156 -7.78 -20.87 -17.38
N HIS A 157 -7.87 -19.56 -17.54
CA HIS A 157 -6.89 -18.76 -18.29
C HIS A 157 -5.95 -18.04 -17.30
N LYS A 158 -4.64 -18.24 -17.45
CA LYS A 158 -3.66 -17.56 -16.60
C LYS A 158 -3.56 -16.08 -16.94
N LEU A 159 -3.47 -15.21 -15.90
CA LEU A 159 -3.40 -13.77 -16.08
C LEU A 159 -1.98 -13.35 -16.52
N ILE A 160 -0.97 -13.57 -15.69
CA ILE A 160 0.44 -13.28 -15.99
C ILE A 160 1.32 -14.40 -15.40
N PRO A 161 1.53 -15.53 -16.13
CA PRO A 161 2.24 -16.70 -15.61
C PRO A 161 3.67 -16.42 -15.12
N SER A 162 4.38 -15.51 -15.80
CA SER A 162 5.77 -15.15 -15.49
C SER A 162 5.96 -14.43 -14.15
N ILE A 163 4.93 -13.75 -13.64
CA ILE A 163 4.98 -12.99 -12.38
C ILE A 163 4.24 -13.75 -11.28
N SER A 164 3.00 -14.14 -11.56
CA SER A 164 2.12 -14.82 -10.61
C SER A 164 1.39 -16.01 -11.30
N PRO A 165 1.95 -17.22 -11.23
CA PRO A 165 1.42 -18.39 -11.97
C PRO A 165 0.06 -18.88 -11.43
N LYS A 166 -0.39 -18.40 -10.27
CA LYS A 166 -1.65 -18.80 -9.64
C LYS A 166 -2.84 -17.93 -10.04
N LYS A 167 -2.60 -16.68 -10.49
CA LYS A 167 -3.67 -15.75 -10.86
C LYS A 167 -4.29 -16.14 -12.22
N SER A 168 -5.62 -16.02 -12.31
CA SER A 168 -6.41 -16.28 -13.53
C SER A 168 -7.22 -15.05 -13.94
N VAL A 169 -7.59 -14.98 -15.21
CA VAL A 169 -8.43 -13.91 -15.77
C VAL A 169 -9.83 -13.95 -15.15
N GLU A 170 -10.40 -15.15 -14.98
CA GLU A 170 -11.71 -15.35 -14.35
C GLU A 170 -11.66 -14.90 -12.88
N GLY A 171 -10.58 -15.22 -12.19
CA GLY A 171 -10.35 -14.72 -10.84
C GLY A 171 -10.28 -13.20 -10.80
N ALA A 172 -9.58 -12.55 -11.75
CA ALA A 172 -9.49 -11.11 -11.82
C ALA A 172 -10.88 -10.45 -11.99
N ILE A 173 -11.72 -10.99 -12.88
CA ILE A 173 -13.09 -10.51 -13.07
C ILE A 173 -13.93 -10.73 -11.79
N GLY A 174 -13.81 -11.91 -11.17
CA GLY A 174 -14.48 -12.21 -9.91
C GLY A 174 -14.09 -11.25 -8.78
N GLY A 175 -12.80 -10.90 -8.70
CA GLY A 175 -12.28 -9.89 -7.77
C GLY A 175 -12.92 -8.53 -7.97
N ILE A 176 -13.03 -8.05 -9.23
CA ILE A 176 -13.68 -6.78 -9.55
C ILE A 176 -15.15 -6.81 -9.11
N LEU A 177 -15.89 -7.83 -9.51
CA LEU A 177 -17.33 -7.92 -9.20
C LEU A 177 -17.58 -7.97 -7.69
N GLY A 178 -16.83 -8.79 -6.95
CA GLY A 178 -16.95 -8.90 -5.50
C GLY A 178 -16.56 -7.62 -4.77
N ALA A 179 -15.50 -6.95 -5.20
CA ALA A 179 -15.07 -5.69 -4.60
C ALA A 179 -16.07 -4.56 -4.87
N VAL A 180 -16.58 -4.44 -6.11
CA VAL A 180 -17.61 -3.44 -6.44
C VAL A 180 -18.87 -3.68 -5.63
N LEU A 181 -19.30 -4.94 -5.44
CA LEU A 181 -20.46 -5.26 -4.63
C LEU A 181 -20.26 -4.80 -3.18
N LEU A 182 -19.17 -5.20 -2.52
CA LEU A 182 -18.93 -4.85 -1.11
C LEU A 182 -18.63 -3.35 -0.93
N GLY A 183 -17.90 -2.73 -1.85
CA GLY A 183 -17.65 -1.29 -1.86
C GLY A 183 -18.95 -0.49 -2.02
N SER A 184 -19.84 -0.91 -2.92
CA SER A 184 -21.16 -0.28 -3.12
C SER A 184 -22.03 -0.39 -1.88
N LEU A 185 -22.03 -1.53 -1.20
CA LEU A 185 -22.76 -1.72 0.07
C LEU A 185 -22.22 -0.78 1.16
N TRP A 186 -20.90 -0.63 1.25
CA TRP A 186 -20.27 0.29 2.21
C TRP A 186 -20.61 1.76 1.94
N ILE A 187 -20.54 2.19 0.68
CA ILE A 187 -20.89 3.56 0.26
C ILE A 187 -22.35 3.84 0.57
N LYS A 188 -23.26 2.91 0.23
CA LYS A 188 -24.69 3.04 0.54
C LYS A 188 -24.96 3.08 2.04
N TYR A 189 -24.25 2.27 2.84
CA TYR A 189 -24.35 2.28 4.30
C TYR A 189 -23.99 3.66 4.89
N ASN A 190 -23.05 4.37 4.28
CA ASN A 190 -22.67 5.74 4.67
C ASN A 190 -23.53 6.83 4.02
N SER A 191 -24.68 6.47 3.44
CA SER A 191 -25.66 7.39 2.86
C SER A 191 -25.15 8.23 1.69
N ILE A 192 -24.13 7.74 0.97
CA ILE A 192 -23.61 8.36 -0.26
C ILE A 192 -24.35 7.77 -1.46
N ASN A 193 -24.67 8.61 -2.44
CA ASN A 193 -25.34 8.19 -3.66
C ASN A 193 -24.44 7.30 -4.52
N LEU A 194 -24.99 6.16 -4.97
CA LEU A 194 -24.35 5.28 -5.91
C LEU A 194 -24.68 5.73 -7.33
N ASP A 195 -23.93 6.70 -7.82
CA ASP A 195 -23.98 7.11 -9.22
C ASP A 195 -23.02 6.29 -10.09
N ILE A 196 -23.09 6.52 -11.40
CA ILE A 196 -22.25 5.81 -12.36
C ILE A 196 -20.76 6.12 -12.15
N LEU A 197 -20.42 7.35 -11.73
CA LEU A 197 -19.05 7.77 -11.45
C LEU A 197 -18.46 6.98 -10.28
N THR A 198 -19.21 6.84 -9.20
CA THR A 198 -18.84 6.03 -8.02
C THR A 198 -18.55 4.58 -8.42
N ILE A 199 -19.41 3.96 -9.23
CA ILE A 199 -19.21 2.58 -9.71
C ILE A 199 -17.94 2.48 -10.54
N ILE A 200 -17.68 3.44 -11.44
CA ILE A 200 -16.45 3.49 -12.22
C ILE A 200 -15.22 3.56 -11.31
N PHE A 201 -15.24 4.42 -10.30
CA PHE A 201 -14.14 4.49 -9.33
C PHE A 201 -13.91 3.19 -8.58
N LEU A 202 -14.97 2.48 -8.15
CA LEU A 202 -14.84 1.17 -7.52
C LEU A 202 -14.21 0.12 -8.44
N VAL A 203 -14.60 0.11 -9.72
CA VAL A 203 -13.98 -0.78 -10.72
C VAL A 203 -12.50 -0.47 -10.88
N PHE A 204 -12.13 0.80 -11.07
CA PHE A 204 -10.72 1.21 -11.18
C PHE A 204 -9.93 0.89 -9.90
N THR A 205 -10.54 1.04 -8.74
CA THR A 205 -9.92 0.69 -7.46
C THR A 205 -9.58 -0.79 -7.37
N SER A 206 -10.49 -1.68 -7.77
CA SER A 206 -10.25 -3.12 -7.78
C SER A 206 -9.19 -3.52 -8.81
N ILE A 207 -9.18 -2.91 -9.99
CA ILE A 207 -8.11 -3.11 -10.98
C ILE A 207 -6.78 -2.66 -10.40
N SER A 208 -6.72 -1.49 -9.76
CA SER A 208 -5.52 -0.96 -9.13
C SER A 208 -5.00 -1.86 -7.99
N SER A 209 -5.90 -2.46 -7.19
CA SER A 209 -5.56 -3.48 -6.19
C SER A 209 -4.79 -4.65 -6.80
N GLN A 210 -5.32 -5.21 -7.88
CA GLN A 210 -4.70 -6.34 -8.58
C GLN A 210 -3.36 -5.98 -9.23
N LEU A 211 -3.24 -4.76 -9.78
CA LEU A 211 -2.00 -4.25 -10.33
C LEU A 211 -0.95 -4.04 -9.23
N GLY A 212 -1.35 -3.57 -8.05
CA GLY A 212 -0.45 -3.39 -6.90
C GLY A 212 0.24 -4.68 -6.48
N ASP A 213 -0.54 -5.76 -6.29
CA ASP A 213 0.03 -7.08 -6.00
C ASP A 213 0.92 -7.59 -7.15
N LEU A 214 0.55 -7.36 -8.41
CA LEU A 214 1.39 -7.74 -9.56
C LEU A 214 2.71 -6.94 -9.59
N ILE A 215 2.68 -5.63 -9.30
CA ILE A 215 3.87 -4.77 -9.22
C ILE A 215 4.79 -5.28 -8.11
N ALA A 216 4.27 -5.47 -6.89
CA ALA A 216 5.04 -5.98 -5.77
C ALA A 216 5.60 -7.39 -6.07
N SER A 217 4.80 -8.25 -6.70
CA SER A 217 5.25 -9.58 -7.16
C SER A 217 6.36 -9.47 -8.19
N LYS A 218 6.29 -8.53 -9.14
CA LYS A 218 7.34 -8.30 -10.14
C LYS A 218 8.64 -7.83 -9.49
N ILE A 219 8.58 -6.87 -8.56
CA ILE A 219 9.75 -6.39 -7.81
C ILE A 219 10.42 -7.58 -7.10
N LYS A 220 9.66 -8.42 -6.39
CA LYS A 220 10.18 -9.61 -5.72
C LYS A 220 10.89 -10.58 -6.70
N ARG A 221 10.31 -10.83 -7.88
CA ARG A 221 10.93 -11.73 -8.88
C ARG A 221 12.23 -11.18 -9.44
N VAL A 222 12.26 -9.89 -9.77
CA VAL A 222 13.48 -9.22 -10.26
C VAL A 222 14.60 -9.26 -9.20
N SER A 223 14.24 -9.06 -7.93
CA SER A 223 15.19 -9.09 -6.80
C SER A 223 15.53 -10.52 -6.31
N GLY A 224 15.00 -11.57 -6.95
CA GLY A 224 15.28 -12.96 -6.58
C GLY A 224 14.72 -13.41 -5.24
N ILE A 225 13.74 -12.66 -4.67
CA ILE A 225 13.10 -12.99 -3.40
C ILE A 225 11.67 -13.49 -3.61
N LYS A 226 11.13 -14.13 -2.59
CA LYS A 226 9.73 -14.57 -2.56
C LYS A 226 8.88 -13.64 -1.70
N ASP A 227 9.36 -13.26 -0.54
CA ASP A 227 8.69 -12.41 0.44
C ASP A 227 9.65 -11.26 0.81
N TYR A 228 9.13 -10.06 1.07
CA TYR A 228 9.94 -8.89 1.42
C TYR A 228 10.56 -8.99 2.82
N GLY A 229 9.88 -9.69 3.74
CA GLY A 229 10.30 -9.83 5.13
C GLY A 229 9.59 -10.97 5.86
N ASN A 230 9.80 -11.04 7.18
CA ASN A 230 9.25 -12.09 8.05
C ASN A 230 8.65 -11.51 9.33
N ILE A 231 8.30 -10.22 9.34
CA ILE A 231 7.81 -9.56 10.56
C ILE A 231 6.45 -10.11 11.03
N PHE A 232 5.62 -10.57 10.10
CA PHE A 232 4.37 -11.24 10.43
C PHE A 232 4.54 -12.77 10.31
N PRO A 233 4.60 -13.51 11.43
CA PRO A 233 4.81 -14.96 11.41
C PRO A 233 3.79 -15.67 10.51
N GLY A 234 4.30 -16.36 9.47
CA GLY A 234 3.49 -17.07 8.50
C GLY A 234 2.80 -16.19 7.42
N HIS A 235 2.98 -14.86 7.47
CA HIS A 235 2.40 -13.91 6.52
C HIS A 235 3.41 -13.08 5.73
N GLY A 236 4.71 -13.17 6.03
CA GLY A 236 5.74 -12.39 5.35
C GLY A 236 5.98 -11.02 5.97
N GLY A 237 6.37 -10.06 5.16
CA GLY A 237 6.66 -8.69 5.56
C GLY A 237 5.46 -7.74 5.53
N VAL A 238 5.72 -6.48 5.86
CA VAL A 238 4.75 -5.39 5.73
C VAL A 238 4.37 -5.19 4.26
N LEU A 239 5.36 -5.10 3.37
CA LEU A 239 5.09 -4.91 1.94
C LEU A 239 4.37 -6.10 1.30
N ASP A 240 4.48 -7.32 1.87
CA ASP A 240 3.72 -8.48 1.42
C ASP A 240 2.23 -8.41 1.82
N ARG A 241 1.86 -7.57 2.77
CA ARG A 241 0.47 -7.41 3.25
C ARG A 241 -0.19 -6.14 2.76
N PHE A 242 0.60 -5.15 2.35
CA PHE A 242 0.11 -3.85 1.91
C PHE A 242 0.28 -3.62 0.40
N ASP A 243 0.75 -4.60 -0.36
CA ASP A 243 1.02 -4.51 -1.80
C ASP A 243 -0.19 -4.04 -2.62
N SER A 244 -1.36 -4.62 -2.40
CA SER A 244 -2.63 -4.19 -3.01
C SER A 244 -3.15 -2.90 -2.37
N ILE A 245 -3.02 -2.77 -1.03
CA ILE A 245 -3.53 -1.63 -0.26
C ILE A 245 -2.86 -0.32 -0.71
N LEU A 246 -1.54 -0.32 -0.95
CA LEU A 246 -0.82 0.88 -1.40
C LEU A 246 -1.43 1.46 -2.67
N ASN A 247 -1.73 0.64 -3.66
CA ASN A 247 -2.31 1.11 -4.92
C ASN A 247 -3.79 1.52 -4.76
N VAL A 248 -4.58 0.77 -3.99
CA VAL A 248 -5.97 1.11 -3.65
C VAL A 248 -6.04 2.48 -2.97
N THR A 249 -5.10 2.76 -2.05
CA THR A 249 -5.02 4.02 -1.33
C THR A 249 -4.99 5.21 -2.27
N VAL A 250 -4.17 5.17 -3.32
CA VAL A 250 -4.05 6.27 -4.28
C VAL A 250 -5.39 6.55 -4.98
N ILE A 251 -6.07 5.50 -5.45
CA ILE A 251 -7.35 5.67 -6.17
C ILE A 251 -8.46 6.17 -5.24
N ILE A 252 -8.56 5.61 -4.02
CA ILE A 252 -9.57 6.05 -3.05
C ILE A 252 -9.30 7.48 -2.59
N PHE A 253 -8.03 7.89 -2.44
CA PHE A 253 -7.69 9.27 -2.11
C PHE A 253 -8.11 10.24 -3.22
N ILE A 254 -7.88 9.89 -4.50
CA ILE A 254 -8.37 10.68 -5.63
C ILE A 254 -9.91 10.75 -5.61
N PHE A 255 -10.57 9.61 -5.37
CA PHE A 255 -12.03 9.54 -5.27
C PHE A 255 -12.55 10.47 -4.17
N SER A 256 -11.95 10.43 -2.96
CA SER A 256 -12.37 11.31 -1.87
C SER A 256 -12.27 12.79 -2.23
N LYS A 257 -11.20 13.19 -2.94
CA LYS A 257 -11.02 14.58 -3.38
C LYS A 257 -11.98 15.00 -4.49
N VAL A 258 -12.31 14.11 -5.38
CA VAL A 258 -13.34 14.37 -6.43
C VAL A 258 -14.72 14.54 -5.79
N MET A 259 -15.06 13.70 -4.81
CA MET A 259 -16.35 13.80 -4.09
C MET A 259 -16.46 15.02 -3.18
N GLU A 260 -15.34 15.64 -2.74
CA GLU A 260 -15.36 16.91 -2.01
C GLU A 260 -15.67 18.12 -2.92
N VAL A 261 -15.46 17.99 -4.23
CA VAL A 261 -15.62 19.08 -5.22
C VAL A 261 -17.00 19.03 -5.91
N LEU A 262 -17.61 17.86 -6.02
CA LEU A 262 -18.94 17.64 -6.62
C LEU A 262 -20.06 17.89 -5.61
#